data_bb76ba98cae31b4fbe8ec31ca3f0bc6e
#
_entry.id   bb76ba98cae31b4fbe8ec31ca3f0bc6e
#
_cell.length_a   1.000
_cell.length_b   1.000
_cell.length_c   1.000
_cell.angle_alpha   90.00
_cell.angle_beta   90.00
_cell.angle_gamma   90.00
#
_symmetry.space_group_name_H-M   'P 1'
#
loop_
_entity.id
_entity.type
_entity.pdbx_description
1 polymer ?
#
loop_
_entity_poly.entity_id
_entity_poly.type
_entity_poly.pdbx_seq_one_letter_code
_entity_poly.pdbx_strand_id
1 'polypeptide(L)'
;MRILHIRYLLLIFLLSFSALASADDKKENSGTDLLIISSYVSGAPWSQTIISHIMQKEYDRKDVSMNVEYMNILTIETPEILNQYKENLFSTYDNNPPKAVLMLGNAPLILRDDMRRHWGDIPLIVCAESRYIGPDSTYMYNQVVPQKDRI
;
A
#
# COMPACT_ATOMS: atom_id res chain seq x y z
N MET A 1 39.92 -3.78 49.44
CA MET A 1 38.47 -4.03 49.46
C MET A 1 37.63 -3.03 48.66
N ARG A 2 37.87 -1.73 48.62
CA ARG A 2 37.07 -0.73 47.88
C ARG A 2 37.09 -0.86 46.35
N ILE A 3 38.17 -1.32 45.76
CA ILE A 3 38.32 -1.43 44.28
C ILE A 3 37.46 -2.61 43.70
N LEU A 4 37.24 -3.65 44.51
CA LEU A 4 36.45 -4.80 44.08
C LEU A 4 34.97 -4.47 43.96
N HIS A 5 34.43 -3.63 44.84
CA HIS A 5 33.03 -3.22 44.83
C HIS A 5 32.69 -2.29 43.66
N ILE A 6 33.65 -1.44 43.24
CA ILE A 6 33.47 -0.56 42.06
C ILE A 6 33.39 -1.37 40.76
N ARG A 7 34.18 -2.45 40.64
CA ARG A 7 34.12 -3.34 39.48
C ARG A 7 32.81 -4.11 39.38
N TYR A 8 32.27 -4.57 40.50
CA TYR A 8 30.95 -5.23 40.53
C TYR A 8 29.80 -4.27 40.22
N LEU A 9 29.85 -3.05 40.70
CA LEU A 9 28.85 -2.01 40.37
C LEU A 9 28.86 -1.65 38.89
N LEU A 10 30.04 -1.53 38.27
CA LEU A 10 30.21 -1.27 36.84
C LEU A 10 29.68 -2.44 35.96
N LEU A 11 29.90 -3.69 36.42
CA LEU A 11 29.42 -4.88 35.72
C LEU A 11 27.88 -5.00 35.78
N ILE A 12 27.27 -4.67 36.91
CA ILE A 12 25.82 -4.65 37.09
C ILE A 12 25.20 -3.55 36.25
N PHE A 13 25.87 -2.37 36.15
CA PHE A 13 25.39 -1.26 35.32
C PHE A 13 25.49 -1.57 33.83
N LEU A 14 26.54 -2.28 33.36
CA LEU A 14 26.69 -2.74 32.00
C LEU A 14 25.67 -3.83 31.63
N LEU A 15 25.34 -4.73 32.56
CA LEU A 15 24.32 -5.76 32.34
C LEU A 15 22.88 -5.21 32.31
N SER A 16 22.61 -4.14 33.08
CA SER A 16 21.31 -3.47 33.05
C SER A 16 21.09 -2.64 31.78
N PHE A 17 22.16 -2.13 31.17
CA PHE A 17 22.06 -1.36 29.92
C PHE A 17 21.83 -2.24 28.69
N SER A 18 22.30 -3.50 28.72
CA SER A 18 22.03 -4.46 27.64
C SER A 18 20.60 -5.01 27.65
N ALA A 19 19.89 -4.93 28.76
CA ALA A 19 18.48 -5.31 28.84
C ALA A 19 17.52 -4.23 28.32
N LEU A 20 17.94 -2.96 28.30
CA LEU A 20 17.13 -1.87 27.70
C LEU A 20 17.26 -1.76 26.17
N ALA A 21 18.31 -2.34 25.59
CA ALA A 21 18.52 -2.30 24.14
C ALA A 21 17.73 -3.36 23.37
N SER A 22 16.96 -4.23 24.06
CA SER A 22 16.13 -5.27 23.44
C SER A 22 14.63 -4.98 23.48
N ALA A 23 14.23 -3.75 23.78
CA ALA A 23 12.94 -3.24 23.40
C ALA A 23 13.04 -2.73 21.94
N ASP A 24 13.51 -3.61 21.04
CA ASP A 24 13.25 -3.49 19.64
C ASP A 24 11.73 -3.66 19.52
N ASP A 25 11.03 -2.54 19.29
CA ASP A 25 9.68 -2.57 18.81
C ASP A 25 9.70 -3.53 17.62
N LYS A 26 9.27 -4.75 17.83
CA LYS A 26 8.72 -5.57 16.77
C LYS A 26 7.57 -4.75 16.24
N LYS A 27 7.87 -3.83 15.35
CA LYS A 27 6.95 -3.41 14.32
C LYS A 27 6.63 -4.70 13.63
N GLU A 28 5.62 -5.37 14.16
CA GLU A 28 4.99 -6.52 13.54
C GLU A 28 4.88 -6.12 12.08
N ASN A 29 5.46 -6.90 11.19
CA ASN A 29 5.50 -6.64 9.77
C ASN A 29 4.04 -6.78 9.30
N SER A 30 3.22 -5.81 9.69
CA SER A 30 1.81 -5.74 9.37
C SER A 30 1.77 -5.41 7.90
N GLY A 31 1.51 -6.45 7.11
CA GLY A 31 1.37 -6.34 5.67
C GLY A 31 0.37 -5.24 5.32
N THR A 32 0.40 -4.81 4.09
CA THR A 32 -0.57 -3.85 3.57
C THR A 32 -1.95 -4.50 3.51
N ASP A 33 -2.91 -4.00 4.28
CA ASP A 33 -4.29 -4.49 4.21
C ASP A 33 -4.98 -3.99 2.94
N LEU A 34 -4.81 -2.71 2.61
CA LEU A 34 -5.35 -2.09 1.41
C LEU A 34 -4.26 -1.38 0.63
N LEU A 35 -4.01 -1.81 -0.59
CA LEU A 35 -3.18 -1.11 -1.55
C LEU A 35 -4.06 -0.28 -2.48
N ILE A 36 -3.83 1.03 -2.55
CA ILE A 36 -4.50 1.92 -3.49
C ILE A 36 -3.54 2.20 -4.63
N ILE A 37 -3.95 1.94 -5.87
CA ILE A 37 -3.15 2.27 -7.06
C ILE A 37 -3.90 3.32 -7.87
N SER A 38 -3.33 4.53 -7.93
CA SER A 38 -3.90 5.66 -8.67
C SER A 38 -3.30 5.77 -10.06
N SER A 39 -4.15 5.99 -11.08
CA SER A 39 -3.70 6.33 -12.44
C SER A 39 -2.88 7.61 -12.50
N TYR A 40 -3.10 8.52 -11.58
CA TYR A 40 -2.58 9.88 -11.62
C TYR A 40 -1.48 10.11 -10.59
N VAL A 41 -0.87 11.29 -10.65
CA VAL A 41 0.11 11.74 -9.66
C VAL A 41 -0.53 12.02 -8.30
N SER A 42 0.32 12.05 -7.28
CA SER A 42 -0.08 12.55 -5.97
C SER A 42 -0.61 13.99 -6.10
N GLY A 43 -1.75 14.24 -5.47
CA GLY A 43 -2.41 15.55 -5.51
C GLY A 43 -3.35 15.78 -6.70
N ALA A 44 -3.53 14.81 -7.61
CA ALA A 44 -4.57 14.90 -8.62
C ALA A 44 -5.96 15.01 -7.96
N PRO A 45 -6.76 16.06 -8.24
CA PRO A 45 -7.93 16.42 -7.41
C PRO A 45 -8.93 15.28 -7.22
N TRP A 46 -9.23 14.55 -8.29
CA TRP A 46 -10.21 13.46 -8.26
C TRP A 46 -9.76 12.30 -7.36
N SER A 47 -8.57 11.74 -7.60
CA SER A 47 -8.05 10.63 -6.82
C SER A 47 -7.71 11.05 -5.39
N GLN A 48 -7.17 12.26 -5.22
CA GLN A 48 -6.84 12.79 -3.91
C GLN A 48 -8.07 12.94 -3.01
N THR A 49 -9.21 13.37 -3.56
CA THR A 49 -10.46 13.45 -2.81
C THR A 49 -10.88 12.07 -2.29
N ILE A 50 -10.82 11.04 -3.13
CA ILE A 50 -11.18 9.67 -2.73
C ILE A 50 -10.21 9.14 -1.67
N ILE A 51 -8.90 9.26 -1.92
CA ILE A 51 -7.84 8.79 -1.01
C ILE A 51 -7.99 9.48 0.35
N SER A 52 -8.17 10.80 0.38
CA SER A 52 -8.32 11.57 1.63
C SER A 52 -9.53 11.13 2.44
N HIS A 53 -10.66 10.84 1.80
CA HIS A 53 -11.85 10.36 2.49
C HIS A 53 -11.66 8.97 3.08
N ILE A 54 -10.96 8.08 2.35
CA ILE A 54 -10.65 6.74 2.84
C ILE A 54 -9.69 6.86 4.04
N MET A 55 -8.61 7.63 3.90
CA MET A 55 -7.63 7.85 4.96
C MET A 55 -8.24 8.47 6.22
N GLN A 56 -9.16 9.42 6.06
CA GLN A 56 -9.84 10.04 7.19
C GLN A 56 -10.69 9.02 7.97
N LYS A 57 -11.39 8.14 7.26
CA LYS A 57 -12.19 7.08 7.91
C LYS A 57 -11.32 6.04 8.59
N GLU A 58 -10.13 5.79 8.05
CA GLU A 58 -9.18 4.83 8.61
C GLU A 58 -8.46 5.40 9.84
N TYR A 59 -8.23 6.72 9.89
CA TYR A 59 -7.65 7.37 11.08
C TYR A 59 -8.41 7.02 12.36
N ASP A 60 -9.73 6.76 12.22
CA ASP A 60 -10.58 6.30 13.32
C ASP A 60 -10.45 4.78 13.56
N ARG A 61 -9.87 4.01 12.62
CA ARG A 61 -9.70 2.56 12.65
C ARG A 61 -8.20 2.21 12.59
N LYS A 62 -7.56 2.19 13.74
CA LYS A 62 -6.11 1.95 13.88
C LYS A 62 -5.62 0.54 13.49
N ASP A 63 -6.52 -0.32 13.03
CA ASP A 63 -6.31 -1.74 12.76
C ASP A 63 -6.08 -2.08 11.28
N VAL A 64 -6.15 -1.08 10.37
CA VAL A 64 -5.99 -1.27 8.92
C VAL A 64 -4.75 -0.54 8.42
N SER A 65 -3.83 -1.24 7.77
CA SER A 65 -2.67 -0.62 7.12
C SER A 65 -2.96 -0.33 5.65
N MET A 66 -2.62 0.88 5.22
CA MET A 66 -2.87 1.36 3.85
C MET A 66 -1.63 1.91 3.19
N ASN A 67 -1.42 1.52 1.92
CA ASN A 67 -0.39 2.12 1.07
C ASN A 67 -1.02 2.69 -0.19
N VAL A 68 -0.42 3.76 -0.72
CA VAL A 68 -0.87 4.41 -1.96
C VAL A 68 0.28 4.45 -2.95
N GLU A 69 0.05 3.85 -4.11
CA GLU A 69 0.96 3.86 -5.24
C GLU A 69 0.39 4.75 -6.36
N TYR A 70 1.24 5.61 -6.91
CA TYR A 70 0.88 6.52 -7.98
C TYR A 70 1.54 6.07 -9.28
N MET A 71 0.73 5.59 -10.21
CA MET A 71 1.19 5.11 -11.50
C MET A 71 1.76 6.22 -12.37
N ASN A 72 1.21 7.45 -12.23
CA ASN A 72 1.53 8.59 -13.06
C ASN A 72 1.51 8.24 -14.55
N ILE A 73 0.36 7.83 -15.06
CA ILE A 73 0.19 7.31 -16.42
C ILE A 73 0.76 8.23 -17.50
N LEU A 74 0.81 9.53 -17.24
CA LEU A 74 1.37 10.50 -18.21
C LEU A 74 2.89 10.35 -18.42
N THR A 75 3.60 9.65 -17.54
CA THR A 75 5.04 9.37 -17.70
C THR A 75 5.31 7.96 -18.21
N ILE A 76 4.29 7.12 -18.34
CA ILE A 76 4.41 5.77 -18.87
C ILE A 76 4.24 5.84 -20.41
N GLU A 77 5.29 6.27 -21.09
CA GLU A 77 5.27 6.50 -22.55
C GLU A 77 5.68 5.25 -23.33
N THR A 78 6.38 4.32 -22.72
CA THR A 78 6.90 3.13 -23.41
C THR A 78 6.61 1.85 -22.61
N PRO A 79 6.60 0.68 -23.28
CA PRO A 79 6.45 -0.62 -22.61
C PRO A 79 7.54 -0.88 -21.55
N GLU A 80 8.75 -0.39 -21.77
CA GLU A 80 9.89 -0.56 -20.87
C GLU A 80 9.63 0.16 -19.54
N ILE A 81 9.12 1.40 -19.58
CA ILE A 81 8.76 2.17 -18.38
C ILE A 81 7.63 1.47 -17.61
N LEU A 82 6.65 0.93 -18.35
CA LEU A 82 5.58 0.15 -17.73
C LEU A 82 6.12 -1.12 -17.05
N ASN A 83 7.03 -1.83 -17.69
CA ASN A 83 7.63 -3.04 -17.13
C ASN A 83 8.46 -2.70 -15.88
N GLN A 84 9.23 -1.63 -15.88
CA GLN A 84 9.97 -1.17 -14.71
C GLN A 84 9.03 -0.81 -13.56
N TYR A 85 7.91 -0.15 -13.84
CA TYR A 85 6.89 0.12 -12.83
C TYR A 85 6.35 -1.17 -12.22
N LYS A 86 6.02 -2.16 -13.06
CA LYS A 86 5.54 -3.48 -12.62
C LYS A 86 6.56 -4.20 -11.74
N GLU A 87 7.83 -4.26 -12.18
CA GLU A 87 8.91 -4.88 -11.41
C GLU A 87 9.06 -4.24 -10.04
N ASN A 88 9.05 -2.92 -9.96
CA ASN A 88 9.13 -2.20 -8.69
C ASN A 88 7.92 -2.48 -7.79
N LEU A 89 6.71 -2.45 -8.35
CA LEU A 89 5.49 -2.73 -7.61
C LEU A 89 5.51 -4.14 -7.02
N PHE A 90 5.75 -5.15 -7.84
CA PHE A 90 5.72 -6.55 -7.41
C PHE A 90 6.87 -6.88 -6.47
N SER A 91 8.09 -6.38 -6.72
CA SER A 91 9.21 -6.56 -5.78
C SER A 91 8.94 -5.98 -4.40
N THR A 92 8.15 -4.92 -4.33
CA THR A 92 7.77 -4.28 -3.06
C THR A 92 6.78 -5.14 -2.26
N TYR A 93 5.82 -5.76 -2.95
CA TYR A 93 4.68 -6.40 -2.29
C TYR A 93 4.65 -7.94 -2.37
N ASP A 94 5.48 -8.60 -3.18
CA ASP A 94 5.42 -10.06 -3.37
C ASP A 94 5.71 -10.85 -2.09
N ASN A 95 6.59 -10.35 -1.22
CA ASN A 95 6.88 -11.01 0.05
C ASN A 95 5.75 -10.87 1.08
N ASN A 96 4.88 -9.89 0.91
CA ASN A 96 3.76 -9.62 1.78
C ASN A 96 2.64 -8.96 0.98
N PRO A 97 1.89 -9.73 0.20
CA PRO A 97 0.86 -9.22 -0.68
C PRO A 97 -0.23 -8.46 0.07
N PRO A 98 -0.82 -7.42 -0.55
CA PRO A 98 -1.94 -6.72 0.04
C PRO A 98 -3.16 -7.63 0.16
N LYS A 99 -3.99 -7.42 1.18
CA LYS A 99 -5.24 -8.19 1.34
C LYS A 99 -6.33 -7.77 0.36
N ALA A 100 -6.26 -6.54 -0.15
CA ALA A 100 -7.15 -6.01 -1.19
C ALA A 100 -6.45 -4.89 -1.97
N VAL A 101 -6.86 -4.65 -3.21
CA VAL A 101 -6.39 -3.54 -4.04
C VAL A 101 -7.55 -2.68 -4.50
N LEU A 102 -7.42 -1.35 -4.31
CA LEU A 102 -8.31 -0.35 -4.88
C LEU A 102 -7.61 0.33 -6.08
N MET A 103 -8.17 0.16 -7.26
CA MET A 103 -7.69 0.78 -8.49
C MET A 103 -8.47 2.07 -8.76
N LEU A 104 -7.79 3.23 -8.77
CA LEU A 104 -8.37 4.53 -9.06
C LEU A 104 -8.01 4.98 -10.48
N GLY A 105 -9.03 5.09 -11.32
CA GLY A 105 -8.89 5.36 -12.76
C GLY A 105 -8.68 4.08 -13.58
N ASN A 106 -8.47 4.25 -14.89
CA ASN A 106 -8.43 3.12 -15.83
C ASN A 106 -7.03 2.51 -15.98
N ALA A 107 -5.95 3.28 -15.74
CA ALA A 107 -4.60 2.79 -15.98
C ALA A 107 -4.20 1.58 -15.15
N PRO A 108 -4.53 1.47 -13.85
CA PRO A 108 -4.17 0.30 -13.05
C PRO A 108 -4.79 -1.01 -13.53
N LEU A 109 -5.82 -0.97 -14.38
CA LEU A 109 -6.44 -2.17 -14.95
C LEU A 109 -5.48 -3.00 -15.79
N ILE A 110 -4.43 -2.37 -16.36
CA ILE A 110 -3.39 -3.08 -17.10
C ILE A 110 -2.59 -4.03 -16.21
N LEU A 111 -2.60 -3.83 -14.90
CA LEU A 111 -1.87 -4.64 -13.92
C LEU A 111 -2.68 -5.85 -13.42
N ARG A 112 -3.96 -5.93 -13.75
CA ARG A 112 -4.91 -6.91 -13.21
C ARG A 112 -4.40 -8.35 -13.28
N ASP A 113 -4.01 -8.77 -14.49
CA ASP A 113 -3.61 -10.14 -14.73
C ASP A 113 -2.23 -10.45 -14.12
N ASP A 114 -1.37 -9.44 -14.01
CA ASP A 114 -0.11 -9.53 -13.28
C ASP A 114 -0.35 -9.70 -11.78
N MET A 115 -1.24 -8.91 -11.19
CA MET A 115 -1.61 -9.05 -9.78
C MET A 115 -2.16 -10.44 -9.45
N ARG A 116 -3.00 -11.00 -10.32
CA ARG A 116 -3.51 -12.36 -10.14
C ARG A 116 -2.41 -13.42 -10.19
N ARG A 117 -1.41 -13.23 -11.06
CA ARG A 117 -0.27 -14.16 -11.13
C ARG A 117 0.63 -14.07 -9.91
N HIS A 118 0.86 -12.85 -9.40
CA HIS A 118 1.76 -12.61 -8.27
C HIS A 118 1.09 -12.86 -6.92
N TRP A 119 -0.14 -12.37 -6.75
CA TRP A 119 -0.81 -12.32 -5.44
C TRP A 119 -2.02 -13.23 -5.33
N GLY A 120 -2.37 -13.96 -6.38
CA GLY A 120 -3.50 -14.86 -6.39
C GLY A 120 -4.86 -14.14 -6.44
N ASP A 121 -5.87 -14.75 -5.84
CA ASP A 121 -7.26 -14.28 -5.92
C ASP A 121 -7.62 -13.28 -4.80
N ILE A 122 -6.87 -12.18 -4.74
CA ILE A 122 -7.19 -11.08 -3.82
C ILE A 122 -8.31 -10.19 -4.39
N PRO A 123 -9.15 -9.57 -3.54
CA PRO A 123 -10.18 -8.63 -3.98
C PRO A 123 -9.58 -7.44 -4.72
N LEU A 124 -10.05 -7.20 -5.95
CA LEU A 124 -9.72 -6.04 -6.76
C LEU A 124 -10.95 -5.14 -6.88
N ILE A 125 -10.86 -3.93 -6.33
CA ILE A 125 -11.93 -2.94 -6.35
C ILE A 125 -11.57 -1.90 -7.41
N VAL A 126 -12.48 -1.63 -8.34
CA VAL A 126 -12.25 -0.68 -9.43
C VAL A 126 -13.13 0.56 -9.26
N CYS A 127 -12.50 1.73 -9.20
CA CYS A 127 -13.16 3.02 -9.28
C CYS A 127 -12.63 3.73 -10.53
N ALA A 128 -13.35 3.61 -11.64
CA ALA A 128 -12.94 4.11 -12.96
C ALA A 128 -13.87 5.23 -13.44
N GLU A 129 -13.35 6.08 -14.34
CA GLU A 129 -14.10 7.19 -14.92
C GLU A 129 -15.11 6.75 -16.00
N SER A 130 -14.90 5.56 -16.57
CA SER A 130 -15.77 4.99 -17.59
C SER A 130 -16.22 3.59 -17.23
N ARG A 131 -17.30 3.13 -17.86
CA ARG A 131 -17.77 1.75 -17.67
C ARG A 131 -16.69 0.77 -18.08
N TYR A 132 -16.16 0.06 -17.09
CA TYR A 132 -15.36 -1.12 -17.31
C TYR A 132 -16.28 -2.33 -17.18
N ILE A 133 -16.54 -3.00 -18.28
CA ILE A 133 -17.25 -4.28 -18.28
C ILE A 133 -16.19 -5.36 -18.45
N GLY A 134 -15.60 -5.79 -17.35
CA GLY A 134 -14.69 -6.94 -17.34
C GLY A 134 -15.49 -8.25 -17.28
N PRO A 135 -14.96 -9.34 -17.83
CA PRO A 135 -15.63 -10.65 -17.79
C PRO A 135 -15.66 -11.26 -16.39
N ASP A 136 -15.14 -10.59 -15.39
CA ASP A 136 -14.79 -11.18 -14.10
C ASP A 136 -15.66 -10.62 -12.98
N SER A 137 -16.54 -11.46 -12.46
CA SER A 137 -17.51 -11.13 -11.41
C SER A 137 -16.88 -10.85 -10.02
N THR A 138 -15.58 -11.06 -9.86
CA THR A 138 -14.86 -10.77 -8.62
C THR A 138 -14.51 -9.30 -8.43
N TYR A 139 -14.79 -8.45 -9.40
CA TYR A 139 -14.56 -7.03 -9.28
C TYR A 139 -15.79 -6.32 -8.70
N MET A 140 -15.60 -5.72 -7.55
CA MET A 140 -16.55 -4.72 -7.06
C MET A 140 -16.38 -3.45 -7.91
N TYR A 141 -17.42 -3.14 -8.66
CA TYR A 141 -17.44 -2.06 -9.62
C TYR A 141 -18.20 -0.86 -9.03
N ASN A 142 -17.51 0.26 -8.87
CA ASN A 142 -18.15 1.52 -8.57
C ASN A 142 -18.19 2.38 -9.84
N GLN A 143 -19.37 2.55 -10.42
CA GLN A 143 -19.57 3.34 -11.60
C GLN A 143 -19.61 4.83 -11.23
N VAL A 144 -18.57 5.56 -11.57
CA VAL A 144 -18.67 7.01 -11.60
C VAL A 144 -19.45 7.38 -12.85
N VAL A 145 -20.63 7.95 -12.67
CA VAL A 145 -21.47 8.44 -13.78
C VAL A 145 -20.64 9.41 -14.63
N PRO A 146 -20.55 9.21 -15.96
CA PRO A 146 -19.86 10.13 -16.84
C PRO A 146 -20.35 11.56 -16.61
N GLN A 147 -19.41 12.51 -16.64
CA GLN A 147 -19.72 13.92 -16.31
C GLN A 147 -20.83 14.52 -17.20
N LYS A 148 -20.96 14.06 -18.45
CA LYS A 148 -22.02 14.46 -19.39
C LYS A 148 -23.43 14.03 -18.96
N ASP A 149 -23.55 13.03 -18.10
CA ASP A 149 -24.83 12.50 -17.62
C ASP A 149 -25.23 13.08 -16.25
N ARG A 150 -24.47 14.10 -15.76
CA ARG A 150 -24.71 14.78 -14.48
C ARG A 150 -25.47 16.10 -14.64
N ILE A 151 -26.09 16.33 -15.79
CA ILE A 151 -26.90 17.53 -16.07
C ILE A 151 -28.35 17.23 -15.68
#